data_55727cbe24dd10c38063ea45867c9cf6
#
_entry.id   55727cbe24dd10c38063ea45867c9cf6
#
_cell.length_a   1.000
_cell.length_b   1.000
_cell.length_c   1.000
_cell.angle_alpha   90.00
_cell.angle_beta   90.00
_cell.angle_gamma   90.00
#
_symmetry.space_group_name_H-M   'P 1'
#
loop_
_entity.id
_entity.type
_entity.pdbx_description
1 polymer ?
#
loop_
_entity_poly.entity_id
_entity_poly.type
_entity_poly.pdbx_seq_one_letter_code
_entity_poly.pdbx_strand_id
1 'polypeptide(L)'
;MEQVNSKRTYLAIDLKSFYASVECVKRGLDPLTARLVVADESRTEKTICLAVSPALKALGIYGRARLFEVYEKVPRGSFIIAKPAMADYLQVSSEIFAIYAAYVATEDIHVYSVDEAFLDITSYLRTYEMDAEQLARTIIKDVLGHTGITATAGLGSNLYLAKIAMDILAKHQTADLDGVRIASLDETSYRKLLWQHQPLTDFWRIGPGISKSLHNFGIYTMGDLARFSLTASEKLYRKFGVNAELIIDHAWGIEPTTIADIKSYRRKDHSISSGQVLATGLYFEKLRNILIEMADKLCHELHEKQLLTNNLTLHLSYDKKADSTSVKPFAHGSKSFSYTDESNLIIEYFLQLLAQILDPTRPVKKLSLTLGHLKPVDLITTQLDLFDNQKITERASRNQNLEQATLKIKQKYGKNAILRGTSYLEGSTMRERNQQIGGHRA
;
A
#
# COMPACT_ATOMS: atom_id res chain seq x y z
N MET A 1 23.37 -0.26 -35.84
CA MET A 1 23.23 0.90 -34.98
C MET A 1 23.42 0.42 -33.54
N GLU A 2 24.63 0.59 -33.03
CA GLU A 2 24.94 0.33 -31.62
C GLU A 2 24.09 1.23 -30.79
N GLN A 3 23.17 0.66 -29.98
CA GLN A 3 22.56 1.37 -28.89
C GLN A 3 23.67 1.73 -27.91
N VAL A 4 24.14 2.97 -27.98
CA VAL A 4 24.91 3.57 -26.89
C VAL A 4 24.09 3.40 -25.66
N ASN A 5 24.49 2.48 -24.78
CA ASN A 5 23.89 2.19 -23.50
C ASN A 5 24.14 3.42 -22.62
N SER A 6 23.37 4.50 -22.86
CA SER A 6 23.48 5.72 -22.06
C SER A 6 23.11 5.34 -20.63
N LYS A 7 24.05 5.49 -19.72
CA LYS A 7 23.89 5.21 -18.29
C LYS A 7 22.67 6.01 -17.81
N ARG A 8 21.60 5.32 -17.42
CA ARG A 8 20.38 5.97 -16.93
C ARG A 8 20.64 6.63 -15.58
N THR A 9 19.84 7.63 -15.27
CA THR A 9 19.88 8.33 -13.99
C THR A 9 18.47 8.46 -13.47
N TYR A 10 18.19 7.77 -12.36
CA TYR A 10 16.92 7.81 -11.68
C TYR A 10 17.03 8.63 -10.40
N LEU A 11 15.98 9.38 -10.11
CA LEU A 11 15.79 10.14 -8.89
C LEU A 11 14.61 9.54 -8.12
N ALA A 12 14.86 9.09 -6.89
CA ALA A 12 13.83 8.72 -5.92
C ALA A 12 13.63 9.88 -4.94
N ILE A 13 12.40 10.29 -4.67
CA ILE A 13 12.04 11.38 -3.74
C ILE A 13 11.07 10.85 -2.69
N ASP A 14 11.33 11.11 -1.40
CA ASP A 14 10.48 10.77 -0.24
C ASP A 14 10.19 12.03 0.56
N LEU A 15 8.93 12.44 0.63
CA LEU A 15 8.47 13.63 1.36
C LEU A 15 8.58 13.41 2.86
N LYS A 16 9.26 14.30 3.53
CA LYS A 16 9.65 14.12 4.94
C LYS A 16 8.45 14.12 5.89
N SER A 17 8.17 12.96 6.53
CA SER A 17 7.06 12.80 7.48
C SER A 17 5.72 13.32 6.94
N PHE A 18 5.41 13.06 5.69
CA PHE A 18 4.46 13.74 4.82
C PHE A 18 3.17 14.17 5.52
N TYR A 19 2.37 13.25 6.08
CA TYR A 19 1.11 13.61 6.71
C TYR A 19 1.29 14.56 7.91
N ALA A 20 2.36 14.38 8.69
CA ALA A 20 2.66 15.29 9.80
C ALA A 20 3.09 16.66 9.28
N SER A 21 3.85 16.71 8.18
CA SER A 21 4.27 17.97 7.56
C SER A 21 3.08 18.74 6.98
N VAL A 22 2.15 18.07 6.29
CA VAL A 22 0.89 18.69 5.82
C VAL A 22 0.10 19.28 6.99
N GLU A 23 -0.04 18.54 8.09
CA GLU A 23 -0.75 19.03 9.28
C GLU A 23 -0.04 20.18 9.99
N CYS A 24 1.29 20.24 9.95
CA CYS A 24 2.05 21.38 10.46
C CYS A 24 1.81 22.63 9.60
N VAL A 25 1.98 22.52 8.28
CA VAL A 25 1.80 23.65 7.34
C VAL A 25 0.39 24.21 7.44
N LYS A 26 -0.65 23.37 7.49
CA LYS A 26 -2.04 23.81 7.68
C LYS A 26 -2.28 24.62 8.96
N ARG A 27 -1.42 24.46 9.97
CA ARG A 27 -1.48 25.18 11.25
C ARG A 27 -0.50 26.34 11.33
N GLY A 28 0.20 26.66 10.25
CA GLY A 28 1.25 27.71 10.24
C GLY A 28 2.47 27.33 11.09
N LEU A 29 2.73 26.03 11.28
CA LEU A 29 3.86 25.51 12.05
C LEU A 29 4.95 25.01 11.11
N ASP A 30 6.22 25.15 11.53
CA ASP A 30 7.35 24.57 10.82
C ASP A 30 7.36 23.03 10.97
N PRO A 31 7.27 22.26 9.87
CA PRO A 31 7.28 20.79 9.91
C PRO A 31 8.52 20.16 10.53
N LEU A 32 9.66 20.83 10.52
CA LEU A 32 10.92 20.29 11.02
C LEU A 32 11.04 20.39 12.55
N THR A 33 10.46 21.44 13.14
CA THR A 33 10.61 21.77 14.57
C THR A 33 9.35 21.49 15.38
N ALA A 34 8.18 21.48 14.77
CA ALA A 34 6.92 21.23 15.45
C ALA A 34 6.82 19.79 15.97
N ARG A 35 6.32 19.61 17.20
CA ARG A 35 6.05 18.32 17.80
C ARG A 35 4.60 17.92 17.49
N LEU A 36 4.41 17.06 16.49
CA LEU A 36 3.09 16.65 16.02
C LEU A 36 3.06 15.17 15.61
N VAL A 37 1.99 14.48 15.98
CA VAL A 37 1.63 13.17 15.45
C VAL A 37 0.29 13.22 14.74
N VAL A 38 0.13 12.40 13.71
CA VAL A 38 -1.16 12.20 13.05
C VAL A 38 -1.75 10.90 13.57
N ALA A 39 -2.79 10.98 14.39
CA ALA A 39 -3.44 9.83 15.01
C ALA A 39 -4.93 10.09 15.28
N ASP A 40 -5.75 9.04 15.28
CA ASP A 40 -7.16 9.10 15.59
C ASP A 40 -7.41 8.66 17.05
N GLU A 41 -7.44 9.63 17.97
CA GLU A 41 -7.68 9.39 19.40
C GLU A 41 -9.06 8.79 19.67
N SER A 42 -10.05 8.98 18.78
CA SER A 42 -11.40 8.46 18.98
C SER A 42 -11.43 6.92 18.96
N ARG A 43 -10.41 6.27 18.43
CA ARG A 43 -10.33 4.81 18.36
C ARG A 43 -9.86 4.19 19.68
N THR A 44 -8.68 4.47 20.13
CA THR A 44 -8.09 4.10 21.44
C THR A 44 -6.63 4.59 21.47
N GLU A 45 -6.01 4.62 22.66
CA GLU A 45 -4.56 4.91 22.77
C GLU A 45 -3.65 3.85 22.08
N LYS A 46 -4.20 2.70 21.68
CA LYS A 46 -3.50 1.67 20.90
C LYS A 46 -3.51 1.98 19.39
N THR A 47 -4.11 3.09 18.96
CA THR A 47 -4.09 3.52 17.57
C THR A 47 -2.67 3.74 17.11
N ILE A 48 -2.40 3.41 15.84
CA ILE A 48 -1.09 3.64 15.23
C ILE A 48 -1.05 5.09 14.75
N CYS A 49 0.02 5.80 15.06
CA CYS A 49 0.31 7.08 14.47
C CYS A 49 0.61 6.89 12.97
N LEU A 50 -0.16 7.54 12.10
CA LEU A 50 0.06 7.48 10.65
C LEU A 50 1.33 8.20 10.24
N ALA A 51 1.67 9.28 10.97
CA ALA A 51 2.92 9.99 10.81
C ALA A 51 3.35 10.61 12.14
N VAL A 52 4.65 10.80 12.26
CA VAL A 52 5.33 11.42 13.40
C VAL A 52 6.27 12.50 12.85
N SER A 53 6.20 13.71 13.38
CA SER A 53 7.06 14.82 12.94
C SER A 53 8.54 14.55 13.21
N PRO A 54 9.47 15.19 12.46
CA PRO A 54 10.90 15.05 12.67
C PRO A 54 11.36 15.35 14.09
N ALA A 55 10.81 16.40 14.71
CA ALA A 55 11.13 16.77 16.09
C ALA A 55 10.79 15.66 17.10
N LEU A 56 9.69 14.95 16.94
CA LEU A 56 9.34 13.80 17.79
C LEU A 56 10.17 12.56 17.45
N LYS A 57 10.52 12.35 16.17
CA LYS A 57 11.44 11.28 15.78
C LYS A 57 12.83 11.46 16.44
N ALA A 58 13.30 12.69 16.55
CA ALA A 58 14.55 13.00 17.25
C ALA A 58 14.50 12.66 18.75
N LEU A 59 13.32 12.61 19.36
CA LEU A 59 13.09 12.12 20.72
C LEU A 59 12.93 10.58 20.82
N GLY A 60 13.23 9.86 19.74
CA GLY A 60 13.17 8.40 19.70
C GLY A 60 11.76 7.83 19.48
N ILE A 61 10.81 8.61 18.99
CA ILE A 61 9.49 8.10 18.58
C ILE A 61 9.57 7.51 17.17
N TYR A 62 9.19 6.26 16.99
CA TYR A 62 9.19 5.61 15.68
C TYR A 62 8.09 6.14 14.76
N GLY A 63 8.29 6.07 13.45
CA GLY A 63 7.38 6.60 12.44
C GLY A 63 5.95 6.00 12.45
N ARG A 64 5.79 4.80 13.00
CA ARG A 64 4.50 4.09 13.16
C ARG A 64 4.27 3.67 14.61
N ALA A 65 4.76 4.44 15.57
CA ALA A 65 4.52 4.22 16.98
C ALA A 65 3.01 4.20 17.29
N ARG A 66 2.61 3.49 18.32
CA ARG A 66 1.26 3.59 18.87
C ARG A 66 1.17 4.83 19.75
N LEU A 67 0.00 5.41 19.85
CA LEU A 67 -0.18 6.66 20.60
C LEU A 67 0.24 6.52 22.07
N PHE A 68 0.00 5.38 22.71
CA PHE A 68 0.46 5.15 24.09
C PHE A 68 2.00 5.15 24.20
N GLU A 69 2.73 4.64 23.21
CA GLU A 69 4.20 4.65 23.18
C GLU A 69 4.77 6.08 23.05
N VAL A 70 3.98 6.98 22.42
CA VAL A 70 4.33 8.42 22.39
C VAL A 70 4.17 9.02 23.79
N TYR A 71 3.09 8.72 24.50
CA TYR A 71 2.85 9.19 25.86
C TYR A 71 3.86 8.69 26.89
N GLU A 72 4.44 7.50 26.67
CA GLU A 72 5.50 6.97 27.54
C GLU A 72 6.80 7.78 27.44
N LYS A 73 7.07 8.42 26.30
CA LYS A 73 8.32 9.15 26.03
C LYS A 73 8.19 10.66 26.10
N VAL A 74 6.99 11.19 25.84
CA VAL A 74 6.74 12.62 25.73
C VAL A 74 5.50 12.98 26.56
N PRO A 75 5.58 14.00 27.46
CA PRO A 75 4.47 14.38 28.29
C PRO A 75 3.20 14.76 27.49
N ARG A 76 2.03 14.38 28.00
CA ARG A 76 0.75 14.80 27.42
C ARG A 76 0.68 16.33 27.38
N GLY A 77 0.17 16.88 26.29
CA GLY A 77 0.06 18.33 26.09
C GLY A 77 1.34 19.02 25.59
N SER A 78 2.49 18.34 25.52
CA SER A 78 3.73 18.91 24.96
C SER A 78 3.89 18.65 23.46
N PHE A 79 2.92 18.04 22.82
CA PHE A 79 2.85 17.81 21.40
C PHE A 79 1.40 17.84 20.89
N ILE A 80 1.23 18.04 19.61
CA ILE A 80 -0.07 18.14 18.93
C ILE A 80 -0.46 16.75 18.40
N ILE A 81 -1.70 16.37 18.59
CA ILE A 81 -2.31 15.20 17.96
C ILE A 81 -3.29 15.70 16.90
N ALA A 82 -2.92 15.51 15.62
CA ALA A 82 -3.77 15.86 14.50
C ALA A 82 -4.59 14.64 14.08
N LYS A 83 -5.90 14.83 13.88
CA LYS A 83 -6.75 13.79 13.29
C LYS A 83 -6.39 13.61 11.82
N PRO A 84 -6.37 12.36 11.31
CA PRO A 84 -6.13 12.11 9.89
C PRO A 84 -7.13 12.86 8.99
N ALA A 85 -6.63 13.45 7.90
CA ALA A 85 -7.38 14.11 6.85
C ALA A 85 -6.87 13.61 5.49
N MET A 86 -7.27 12.39 5.13
CA MET A 86 -6.69 11.69 3.96
C MET A 86 -6.97 12.39 2.63
N ALA A 87 -8.10 13.08 2.50
CA ALA A 87 -8.43 13.85 1.31
C ALA A 87 -7.42 14.99 1.09
N ASP A 88 -7.08 15.73 2.15
CA ASP A 88 -6.12 16.82 2.09
C ASP A 88 -4.71 16.31 1.73
N TYR A 89 -4.31 15.14 2.29
CA TYR A 89 -3.01 14.55 1.97
C TYR A 89 -2.92 14.13 0.51
N LEU A 90 -3.99 13.56 -0.06
CA LEU A 90 -4.05 13.21 -1.47
C LEU A 90 -4.03 14.45 -2.37
N GLN A 91 -4.70 15.53 -1.96
CA GLN A 91 -4.67 16.79 -2.68
C GLN A 91 -3.25 17.37 -2.72
N VAL A 92 -2.59 17.52 -1.58
CA VAL A 92 -1.21 18.03 -1.51
C VAL A 92 -0.24 17.12 -2.28
N SER A 93 -0.41 15.80 -2.21
CA SER A 93 0.38 14.86 -3.03
C SER A 93 0.17 15.09 -4.53
N SER A 94 -1.05 15.37 -4.96
CA SER A 94 -1.36 15.70 -6.36
C SER A 94 -0.75 17.03 -6.81
N GLU A 95 -0.74 18.04 -5.94
CA GLU A 95 -0.09 19.34 -6.18
C GLU A 95 1.43 19.16 -6.34
N ILE A 96 2.05 18.35 -5.48
CA ILE A 96 3.48 18.02 -5.59
C ILE A 96 3.79 17.23 -6.87
N PHE A 97 2.92 16.29 -7.26
CA PHE A 97 3.06 15.60 -8.54
C PHE A 97 3.03 16.58 -9.72
N ALA A 98 2.16 17.60 -9.70
CA ALA A 98 2.12 18.62 -10.73
C ALA A 98 3.43 19.42 -10.81
N ILE A 99 4.11 19.66 -9.67
CA ILE A 99 5.44 20.27 -9.66
C ILE A 99 6.45 19.35 -10.34
N TYR A 100 6.47 18.03 -10.01
CA TYR A 100 7.35 17.08 -10.69
C TYR A 100 7.11 17.06 -12.21
N ALA A 101 5.85 17.09 -12.62
CA ALA A 101 5.44 17.08 -14.03
C ALA A 101 5.82 18.37 -14.80
N ALA A 102 6.16 19.45 -14.11
CA ALA A 102 6.73 20.66 -14.73
C ALA A 102 8.20 20.48 -15.15
N TYR A 103 8.92 19.56 -14.51
CA TYR A 103 10.33 19.26 -14.81
C TYR A 103 10.53 18.02 -15.67
N VAL A 104 9.71 17.01 -15.50
CA VAL A 104 9.87 15.67 -16.10
C VAL A 104 8.52 15.24 -16.68
N ALA A 105 8.52 14.73 -17.90
CA ALA A 105 7.28 14.24 -18.53
C ALA A 105 6.61 13.15 -17.69
N THR A 106 5.28 13.12 -17.70
CA THR A 106 4.51 12.18 -16.87
C THR A 106 4.84 10.71 -17.16
N GLU A 107 5.29 10.40 -18.38
CA GLU A 107 5.75 9.08 -18.82
C GLU A 107 6.97 8.61 -18.02
N ASP A 108 7.84 9.52 -17.62
CA ASP A 108 9.09 9.27 -16.91
C ASP A 108 8.93 9.42 -15.38
N ILE A 109 7.70 9.60 -14.88
CA ILE A 109 7.37 9.65 -13.46
C ILE A 109 6.59 8.39 -13.05
N HIS A 110 7.05 7.72 -12.00
CA HIS A 110 6.33 6.64 -11.32
C HIS A 110 6.00 7.04 -9.89
N VAL A 111 4.71 7.29 -9.61
CA VAL A 111 4.20 7.53 -8.24
C VAL A 111 4.17 6.18 -7.52
N TYR A 112 5.08 5.99 -6.57
CA TYR A 112 5.22 4.76 -5.81
C TYR A 112 4.26 4.71 -4.62
N SER A 113 4.08 5.84 -3.95
CA SER A 113 3.11 6.02 -2.85
C SER A 113 2.59 7.48 -2.82
N VAL A 114 1.82 7.83 -1.80
CA VAL A 114 1.29 9.19 -1.60
C VAL A 114 2.43 10.20 -1.34
N ASP A 115 3.57 9.75 -0.82
CA ASP A 115 4.70 10.55 -0.39
C ASP A 115 6.01 10.21 -1.11
N GLU A 116 5.98 9.27 -2.04
CA GLU A 116 7.19 8.80 -2.72
C GLU A 116 7.00 8.66 -4.23
N ALA A 117 7.97 9.16 -4.99
CA ALA A 117 7.99 9.08 -6.44
C ALA A 117 9.39 8.74 -6.98
N PHE A 118 9.43 8.09 -8.16
CA PHE A 118 10.62 7.88 -8.96
C PHE A 118 10.50 8.65 -10.27
N LEU A 119 11.58 9.30 -10.67
CA LEU A 119 11.69 10.06 -11.90
C LEU A 119 12.89 9.53 -12.72
N ASP A 120 12.71 9.22 -13.97
CA ASP A 120 13.84 9.04 -14.92
C ASP A 120 14.27 10.42 -15.42
N ILE A 121 15.38 10.91 -14.88
CA ILE A 121 15.89 12.26 -15.22
C ILE A 121 16.97 12.24 -16.30
N THR A 122 17.22 11.10 -16.91
CA THR A 122 18.34 10.88 -17.84
C THR A 122 18.39 11.90 -18.97
N SER A 123 17.29 12.08 -19.71
CA SER A 123 17.22 13.00 -20.85
C SER A 123 17.16 14.47 -20.44
N TYR A 124 16.73 14.74 -19.22
CA TYR A 124 16.46 16.09 -18.73
C TYR A 124 17.72 16.80 -18.22
N LEU A 125 18.77 16.08 -17.82
CA LEU A 125 20.04 16.67 -17.39
C LEU A 125 20.65 17.58 -18.47
N ARG A 126 20.60 17.12 -19.73
CA ARG A 126 21.07 17.93 -20.85
C ARG A 126 20.14 19.11 -21.13
N THR A 127 18.83 18.93 -21.02
CA THR A 127 17.83 19.96 -21.29
C THR A 127 17.95 21.13 -20.31
N TYR A 128 18.21 20.83 -19.04
CA TYR A 128 18.36 21.83 -17.99
C TYR A 128 19.81 22.32 -17.80
N GLU A 129 20.78 21.71 -18.52
CA GLU A 129 22.22 21.99 -18.35
C GLU A 129 22.66 21.84 -16.87
N MET A 130 22.10 20.85 -16.16
CA MET A 130 22.35 20.57 -14.75
C MET A 130 22.89 19.16 -14.57
N ASP A 131 23.70 18.97 -13.53
CA ASP A 131 23.96 17.63 -13.03
C ASP A 131 22.75 17.07 -12.25
N ALA A 132 22.78 15.77 -11.96
CA ALA A 132 21.65 15.06 -11.34
C ALA A 132 21.32 15.61 -9.93
N GLU A 133 22.32 15.98 -9.14
CA GLU A 133 22.12 16.54 -7.80
C GLU A 133 21.54 17.94 -7.87
N GLN A 134 22.02 18.77 -8.79
CA GLN A 134 21.49 20.11 -9.00
C GLN A 134 20.01 20.07 -9.41
N LEU A 135 19.64 19.20 -10.36
CA LEU A 135 18.25 19.06 -10.78
C LEU A 135 17.37 18.53 -9.64
N ALA A 136 17.81 17.50 -8.91
CA ALA A 136 17.09 16.98 -7.75
C ALA A 136 16.86 18.06 -6.69
N ARG A 137 17.90 18.85 -6.39
CA ARG A 137 17.82 19.95 -5.43
C ARG A 137 16.88 21.05 -5.88
N THR A 138 16.88 21.38 -7.16
CA THR A 138 15.97 22.36 -7.77
C THR A 138 14.53 21.93 -7.62
N ILE A 139 14.21 20.69 -7.98
CA ILE A 139 12.87 20.13 -7.84
C ILE A 139 12.39 20.15 -6.37
N ILE A 140 13.25 19.71 -5.44
CA ILE A 140 12.90 19.68 -4.01
C ILE A 140 12.70 21.08 -3.44
N LYS A 141 13.51 22.06 -3.84
CA LYS A 141 13.34 23.45 -3.42
C LYS A 141 12.05 24.06 -3.94
N ASP A 142 11.65 23.71 -5.16
CA ASP A 142 10.38 24.15 -5.72
C ASP A 142 9.19 23.55 -4.96
N VAL A 143 9.24 22.25 -4.63
CA VAL A 143 8.26 21.60 -3.74
C VAL A 143 8.21 22.31 -2.37
N LEU A 144 9.36 22.59 -1.76
CA LEU A 144 9.43 23.28 -0.47
C LEU A 144 8.82 24.69 -0.56
N GLY A 145 9.15 25.44 -1.62
CA GLY A 145 8.65 26.80 -1.83
C GLY A 145 7.13 26.87 -1.97
N HIS A 146 6.53 25.90 -2.68
CA HIS A 146 5.09 25.86 -2.90
C HIS A 146 4.30 25.25 -1.76
N THR A 147 4.86 24.26 -1.08
CA THR A 147 4.09 23.43 -0.11
C THR A 147 4.59 23.55 1.34
N GLY A 148 5.75 24.14 1.57
CA GLY A 148 6.41 24.14 2.88
C GLY A 148 6.90 22.75 3.33
N ILE A 149 6.96 21.77 2.44
CA ILE A 149 7.33 20.39 2.74
C ILE A 149 8.66 20.06 2.08
N THR A 150 9.64 19.62 2.87
CA THR A 150 10.93 19.17 2.36
C THR A 150 10.95 17.67 2.05
N ALA A 151 12.00 17.22 1.35
CA ALA A 151 12.15 15.83 0.94
C ALA A 151 13.57 15.30 1.18
N THR A 152 13.69 13.97 1.14
CA THR A 152 14.94 13.24 1.02
C THR A 152 14.99 12.62 -0.36
N ALA A 153 16.15 12.63 -1.01
CA ALA A 153 16.31 12.09 -2.36
C ALA A 153 17.47 11.10 -2.47
N GLY A 154 17.31 10.18 -3.41
CA GLY A 154 18.35 9.26 -3.83
C GLY A 154 18.52 9.25 -5.34
N LEU A 155 19.75 9.35 -5.79
CA LEU A 155 20.13 9.23 -7.20
C LEU A 155 20.74 7.85 -7.44
N GLY A 156 20.39 7.21 -8.55
CA GLY A 156 20.90 5.89 -8.88
C GLY A 156 20.95 5.62 -10.38
N SER A 157 21.84 4.71 -10.80
CA SER A 157 21.91 4.21 -12.18
C SER A 157 20.71 3.32 -12.55
N ASN A 158 19.92 2.88 -11.57
CA ASN A 158 18.66 2.15 -11.71
C ASN A 158 17.72 2.47 -10.56
N LEU A 159 16.46 2.02 -10.65
CA LEU A 159 15.41 2.30 -9.65
C LEU A 159 15.75 1.76 -8.25
N TYR A 160 16.38 0.58 -8.18
CA TYR A 160 16.79 -0.01 -6.91
C TYR A 160 17.85 0.85 -6.22
N LEU A 161 18.91 1.22 -6.93
CA LEU A 161 20.00 2.02 -6.38
C LEU A 161 19.55 3.42 -5.99
N ALA A 162 18.66 4.06 -6.76
CA ALA A 162 18.05 5.33 -6.37
C ALA A 162 17.28 5.21 -5.03
N LYS A 163 16.48 4.13 -4.88
CA LYS A 163 15.74 3.87 -3.63
C LYS A 163 16.68 3.61 -2.46
N ILE A 164 17.70 2.79 -2.63
CA ILE A 164 18.67 2.45 -1.57
C ILE A 164 19.52 3.66 -1.18
N ALA A 165 19.93 4.49 -2.15
CA ALA A 165 20.62 5.75 -1.86
C ALA A 165 19.76 6.65 -0.98
N MET A 166 18.46 6.76 -1.26
CA MET A 166 17.52 7.54 -0.48
C MET A 166 17.29 6.96 0.91
N ASP A 167 17.00 5.67 1.02
CA ASP A 167 16.55 5.05 2.28
C ASP A 167 17.69 4.79 3.26
N ILE A 168 18.87 4.37 2.78
CA ILE A 168 19.98 3.98 3.64
C ILE A 168 21.01 5.13 3.77
N LEU A 169 21.42 5.76 2.67
CA LEU A 169 22.48 6.77 2.75
C LEU A 169 21.94 8.16 3.08
N ALA A 170 21.01 8.68 2.27
CA ALA A 170 20.55 10.07 2.42
C ALA A 170 19.87 10.32 3.78
N LYS A 171 19.08 9.36 4.29
CA LYS A 171 18.42 9.51 5.61
C LYS A 171 19.39 9.64 6.78
N HIS A 172 20.63 9.19 6.64
CA HIS A 172 21.69 9.27 7.65
C HIS A 172 22.67 10.42 7.46
N GLN A 173 22.58 11.16 6.33
CA GLN A 173 23.39 12.34 6.10
C GLN A 173 22.86 13.57 6.89
N THR A 174 23.76 14.52 7.14
CA THR A 174 23.37 15.83 7.67
C THR A 174 22.51 16.55 6.62
N ALA A 175 21.38 17.08 7.05
CA ALA A 175 20.54 17.90 6.19
C ALA A 175 21.20 19.25 5.92
N ASP A 176 20.93 19.84 4.75
CA ASP A 176 21.23 21.24 4.49
C ASP A 176 20.28 22.19 5.25
N LEU A 177 20.41 23.49 5.01
CA LEU A 177 19.60 24.52 5.68
C LEU A 177 18.10 24.38 5.40
N ASP A 178 17.74 23.83 4.24
CA ASP A 178 16.35 23.58 3.80
C ASP A 178 15.84 22.19 4.26
N GLY A 179 16.63 21.46 5.04
CA GLY A 179 16.31 20.12 5.52
C GLY A 179 16.48 19.03 4.47
N VAL A 180 17.01 19.34 3.29
CA VAL A 180 17.19 18.43 2.16
C VAL A 180 18.38 17.51 2.40
N ARG A 181 18.25 16.25 2.01
CA ARG A 181 19.30 15.22 2.02
C ARG A 181 19.30 14.51 0.69
N ILE A 182 20.45 14.43 0.04
CA ILE A 182 20.60 13.75 -1.25
C ILE A 182 21.81 12.83 -1.17
N ALA A 183 21.65 11.58 -1.63
CA ALA A 183 22.74 10.64 -1.78
C ALA A 183 22.70 10.00 -3.17
N SER A 184 23.84 9.52 -3.65
CA SER A 184 23.97 8.90 -4.97
C SER A 184 24.63 7.54 -4.86
N LEU A 185 24.14 6.55 -5.64
CA LEU A 185 24.73 5.23 -5.79
C LEU A 185 24.80 4.80 -7.26
N ASP A 186 25.91 4.21 -7.61
CA ASP A 186 26.03 3.30 -8.75
C ASP A 186 26.40 1.89 -8.25
N GLU A 187 26.47 0.91 -9.12
CA GLU A 187 26.74 -0.49 -8.78
C GLU A 187 28.09 -0.65 -8.04
N THR A 188 29.08 0.16 -8.37
CA THR A 188 30.42 0.11 -7.77
C THR A 188 30.41 0.70 -6.35
N SER A 189 29.84 1.87 -6.17
CA SER A 189 29.71 2.53 -4.88
C SER A 189 28.76 1.77 -3.95
N TYR A 190 27.66 1.19 -4.47
CA TYR A 190 26.78 0.31 -3.73
C TYR A 190 27.53 -0.86 -3.11
N ARG A 191 28.32 -1.60 -3.91
CA ARG A 191 29.10 -2.73 -3.41
C ARG A 191 30.14 -2.30 -2.38
N LYS A 192 30.79 -1.19 -2.61
CA LYS A 192 31.81 -0.65 -1.69
C LYS A 192 31.24 -0.19 -0.35
N LEU A 193 30.09 0.47 -0.38
CA LEU A 193 29.53 1.14 0.82
C LEU A 193 28.52 0.28 1.57
N LEU A 194 27.74 -0.56 0.86
CA LEU A 194 26.55 -1.18 1.45
C LEU A 194 26.56 -2.73 1.45
N TRP A 195 27.55 -3.38 0.85
CA TRP A 195 27.61 -4.86 0.89
C TRP A 195 27.76 -5.43 2.30
N GLN A 196 28.30 -4.67 3.25
CA GLN A 196 28.43 -5.05 4.66
C GLN A 196 27.37 -4.43 5.57
N HIS A 197 26.46 -3.65 5.01
CA HIS A 197 25.40 -3.00 5.78
C HIS A 197 24.44 -4.02 6.41
N GLN A 198 24.01 -3.77 7.63
CA GLN A 198 23.04 -4.53 8.40
C GLN A 198 22.09 -3.56 9.11
N PRO A 199 20.84 -3.98 9.32
CA PRO A 199 20.24 -5.28 9.01
C PRO A 199 19.80 -5.38 7.54
N LEU A 200 19.62 -6.60 7.03
CA LEU A 200 19.07 -6.85 5.68
C LEU A 200 17.70 -6.23 5.45
N THR A 201 16.92 -6.01 6.52
CA THR A 201 15.57 -5.41 6.41
C THR A 201 15.57 -3.94 6.03
N ASP A 202 16.71 -3.26 6.02
CA ASP A 202 16.82 -1.89 5.52
C ASP A 202 16.81 -1.84 3.98
N PHE A 203 17.12 -2.96 3.33
CA PHE A 203 17.10 -3.05 1.88
C PHE A 203 15.68 -3.26 1.35
N TRP A 204 15.36 -2.49 0.33
CA TRP A 204 14.06 -2.55 -0.33
C TRP A 204 13.70 -3.99 -0.73
N ARG A 205 12.46 -4.39 -0.50
CA ARG A 205 11.89 -5.73 -0.71
C ARG A 205 12.41 -6.85 0.21
N ILE A 206 13.32 -6.59 1.13
CA ILE A 206 13.71 -7.57 2.14
C ILE A 206 12.95 -7.32 3.45
N GLY A 207 11.81 -7.96 3.61
CA GLY A 207 11.06 -7.95 4.88
C GLY A 207 11.59 -8.97 5.90
N PRO A 208 11.07 -8.95 7.15
CA PRO A 208 11.53 -9.87 8.22
C PRO A 208 11.47 -11.35 7.85
N GLY A 209 10.47 -11.77 7.05
CA GLY A 209 10.33 -13.16 6.60
C GLY A 209 11.45 -13.60 5.64
N ILE A 210 11.81 -12.74 4.67
CA ILE A 210 12.91 -13.00 3.74
C ILE A 210 14.22 -12.97 4.50
N SER A 211 14.47 -11.96 5.33
CA SER A 211 15.66 -11.83 6.16
C SER A 211 15.87 -13.08 7.02
N LYS A 212 14.84 -13.55 7.75
CA LYS A 212 14.92 -14.79 8.54
C LYS A 212 15.26 -16.00 7.68
N SER A 213 14.72 -16.09 6.46
CA SER A 213 15.01 -17.20 5.54
C SER A 213 16.46 -17.14 5.03
N LEU A 214 16.99 -15.95 4.77
CA LEU A 214 18.38 -15.74 4.38
C LEU A 214 19.35 -16.09 5.52
N HIS A 215 19.04 -15.69 6.76
CA HIS A 215 19.81 -16.06 7.95
C HIS A 215 19.94 -17.59 8.11
N ASN A 216 18.91 -18.36 7.75
CA ASN A 216 18.98 -19.83 7.78
C ASN A 216 20.01 -20.42 6.78
N PHE A 217 20.43 -19.65 5.79
CA PHE A 217 21.52 -19.97 4.86
C PHE A 217 22.87 -19.38 5.27
N GLY A 218 22.96 -18.72 6.44
CA GLY A 218 24.15 -18.01 6.89
C GLY A 218 24.41 -16.68 6.15
N ILE A 219 23.38 -16.11 5.54
CA ILE A 219 23.44 -14.85 4.78
C ILE A 219 22.94 -13.73 5.68
N TYR A 220 23.81 -12.79 6.04
CA TYR A 220 23.50 -11.66 6.93
C TYR A 220 23.63 -10.30 6.25
N THR A 221 24.30 -10.24 5.09
CA THR A 221 24.55 -9.02 4.32
C THR A 221 24.23 -9.21 2.83
N MET A 222 24.08 -8.11 2.09
CA MET A 222 23.92 -8.19 0.63
C MET A 222 25.15 -8.75 -0.05
N GLY A 223 26.35 -8.47 0.49
CA GLY A 223 27.59 -9.08 -0.01
C GLY A 223 27.65 -10.60 0.22
N ASP A 224 27.09 -11.12 1.33
CA ASP A 224 26.98 -12.57 1.54
C ASP A 224 26.01 -13.17 0.52
N LEU A 225 24.86 -12.51 0.28
CA LEU A 225 23.86 -12.96 -0.70
C LEU A 225 24.45 -13.02 -2.11
N ALA A 226 25.16 -11.97 -2.51
CA ALA A 226 25.85 -11.91 -3.80
C ALA A 226 26.88 -13.05 -3.97
N ARG A 227 27.71 -13.29 -2.97
CA ARG A 227 28.69 -14.41 -3.01
C ARG A 227 28.00 -15.76 -2.99
N PHE A 228 26.97 -15.94 -2.17
CA PHE A 228 26.19 -17.19 -2.08
C PHE A 228 25.52 -17.54 -3.42
N SER A 229 25.06 -16.54 -4.14
CA SER A 229 24.42 -16.73 -5.46
C SER A 229 25.34 -17.33 -6.51
N LEU A 230 26.67 -17.13 -6.40
CA LEU A 230 27.65 -17.71 -7.34
C LEU A 230 27.84 -19.22 -7.18
N THR A 231 27.61 -19.73 -5.96
CA THR A 231 27.92 -21.14 -5.63
C THR A 231 26.68 -21.98 -5.33
N ALA A 232 25.58 -21.38 -4.95
CA ALA A 232 24.40 -22.10 -4.47
C ALA A 232 23.06 -21.42 -4.83
N SER A 233 23.00 -20.77 -6.00
CA SER A 233 21.77 -20.08 -6.49
C SER A 233 20.53 -20.98 -6.47
N GLU A 234 20.69 -22.29 -6.81
CA GLU A 234 19.58 -23.26 -6.79
C GLU A 234 18.86 -23.33 -5.43
N LYS A 235 19.59 -23.18 -4.32
CA LYS A 235 18.98 -23.16 -2.98
C LYS A 235 18.08 -21.94 -2.79
N LEU A 236 18.47 -20.79 -3.35
CA LEU A 236 17.66 -19.57 -3.34
C LEU A 236 16.41 -19.74 -4.19
N TYR A 237 16.53 -20.25 -5.43
CA TYR A 237 15.40 -20.52 -6.31
C TYR A 237 14.42 -21.54 -5.69
N ARG A 238 14.92 -22.60 -5.05
CA ARG A 238 14.07 -23.58 -4.34
C ARG A 238 13.31 -22.94 -3.19
N LYS A 239 13.89 -21.95 -2.50
CA LYS A 239 13.29 -21.28 -1.33
C LYS A 239 12.34 -20.16 -1.71
N PHE A 240 12.71 -19.33 -2.69
CA PHE A 240 12.02 -18.09 -3.01
C PHE A 240 11.30 -18.11 -4.36
N GLY A 241 11.45 -19.20 -5.15
CA GLY A 241 10.91 -19.29 -6.51
C GLY A 241 11.49 -18.19 -7.40
N VAL A 242 10.67 -17.61 -8.27
CA VAL A 242 11.07 -16.52 -9.18
C VAL A 242 11.56 -15.26 -8.45
N ASN A 243 11.15 -15.05 -7.20
CA ASN A 243 11.66 -13.93 -6.41
C ASN A 243 13.17 -14.06 -6.08
N ALA A 244 13.78 -15.24 -6.25
CA ALA A 244 15.22 -15.42 -6.06
C ALA A 244 16.01 -14.57 -7.03
N GLU A 245 15.59 -14.48 -8.30
CA GLU A 245 16.23 -13.65 -9.33
C GLU A 245 16.31 -12.19 -8.87
N LEU A 246 15.16 -11.63 -8.49
CA LEU A 246 15.10 -10.25 -8.02
C LEU A 246 16.04 -9.97 -6.83
N ILE A 247 16.05 -10.84 -5.80
CA ILE A 247 16.92 -10.60 -4.63
C ILE A 247 18.39 -10.81 -4.92
N ILE A 248 18.73 -11.69 -5.88
CA ILE A 248 20.11 -11.89 -6.36
C ILE A 248 20.57 -10.64 -7.12
N ASP A 249 19.78 -10.17 -8.09
CA ASP A 249 20.08 -8.98 -8.86
C ASP A 249 20.27 -7.76 -7.94
N HIS A 250 19.38 -7.55 -6.99
CA HIS A 250 19.49 -6.49 -6.00
C HIS A 250 20.76 -6.63 -5.13
N ALA A 251 21.20 -7.85 -4.81
CA ALA A 251 22.46 -8.05 -4.10
C ALA A 251 23.68 -7.60 -4.91
N TRP A 252 23.61 -7.68 -6.23
CA TRP A 252 24.63 -7.18 -7.15
C TRP A 252 24.47 -5.69 -7.49
N GLY A 253 23.38 -5.05 -7.08
CA GLY A 253 23.03 -3.67 -7.41
C GLY A 253 22.41 -3.54 -8.79
N ILE A 254 21.82 -4.59 -9.31
CA ILE A 254 21.21 -4.66 -10.65
C ILE A 254 19.68 -4.55 -10.50
N GLU A 255 19.05 -3.71 -11.32
CA GLU A 255 17.60 -3.65 -11.53
C GLU A 255 17.35 -3.29 -13.00
N PRO A 256 16.92 -4.26 -13.80
CA PRO A 256 16.69 -4.01 -15.22
C PRO A 256 15.37 -3.28 -15.50
N THR A 257 14.43 -3.29 -14.55
CA THR A 257 13.10 -2.71 -14.71
C THR A 257 13.18 -1.19 -14.86
N THR A 258 12.54 -0.68 -15.90
CA THR A 258 12.41 0.77 -16.14
C THR A 258 11.02 1.28 -15.75
N ILE A 259 10.83 2.61 -15.70
CA ILE A 259 9.50 3.21 -15.49
C ILE A 259 8.56 2.82 -16.64
N ALA A 260 9.05 2.74 -17.87
CA ALA A 260 8.27 2.30 -19.03
C ALA A 260 7.76 0.86 -18.85
N ASP A 261 8.61 -0.07 -18.35
CA ASP A 261 8.21 -1.44 -18.06
C ASP A 261 7.12 -1.50 -17.00
N ILE A 262 7.25 -0.72 -15.91
CA ILE A 262 6.24 -0.63 -14.85
C ILE A 262 4.88 -0.16 -15.42
N LYS A 263 4.89 0.86 -16.28
CA LYS A 263 3.67 1.43 -16.87
C LYS A 263 3.02 0.51 -17.91
N SER A 264 3.81 -0.25 -18.64
CA SER A 264 3.33 -1.21 -19.64
C SER A 264 2.84 -2.52 -19.03
N TYR A 265 3.23 -2.82 -17.78
CA TYR A 265 2.88 -4.08 -17.13
C TYR A 265 1.38 -4.24 -16.93
N ARG A 266 0.86 -5.37 -17.40
CA ARG A 266 -0.53 -5.80 -17.19
C ARG A 266 -0.55 -7.08 -16.38
N ARG A 267 -1.24 -7.06 -15.24
CA ARG A 267 -1.40 -8.26 -14.40
C ARG A 267 -2.18 -9.31 -15.18
N LYS A 268 -1.76 -10.58 -15.09
CA LYS A 268 -2.46 -11.72 -15.68
C LYS A 268 -3.69 -12.13 -14.84
N ASP A 269 -3.53 -12.11 -13.53
CA ASP A 269 -4.60 -12.44 -12.58
C ASP A 269 -5.06 -11.18 -11.86
N HIS A 270 -6.36 -10.98 -11.84
CA HIS A 270 -6.98 -9.86 -11.16
C HIS A 270 -7.81 -10.36 -9.98
N SER A 271 -7.67 -9.68 -8.86
CA SER A 271 -8.51 -9.86 -7.69
C SER A 271 -8.83 -8.52 -7.05
N ILE A 272 -10.00 -8.42 -6.44
CA ILE A 272 -10.35 -7.31 -5.56
C ILE A 272 -10.55 -7.84 -4.15
N SER A 273 -10.13 -7.08 -3.15
CA SER A 273 -10.20 -7.53 -1.78
C SER A 273 -10.58 -6.39 -0.82
N SER A 274 -11.25 -6.76 0.25
CA SER A 274 -11.59 -5.86 1.35
C SER A 274 -11.20 -6.50 2.67
N GLY A 275 -10.49 -5.77 3.53
CA GLY A 275 -10.10 -6.21 4.86
C GLY A 275 -10.58 -5.25 5.93
N GLN A 276 -10.92 -5.78 7.11
CA GLN A 276 -11.28 -4.99 8.28
C GLN A 276 -10.70 -5.58 9.55
N VAL A 277 -10.07 -4.72 10.36
CA VAL A 277 -9.69 -5.01 11.73
C VAL A 277 -10.78 -4.44 12.63
N LEU A 278 -11.34 -5.28 13.49
CA LEU A 278 -12.45 -4.94 14.36
C LEU A 278 -11.95 -4.32 15.66
N ALA A 279 -12.68 -3.35 16.22
CA ALA A 279 -12.33 -2.71 17.49
C ALA A 279 -12.28 -3.72 18.65
N THR A 280 -13.26 -4.63 18.67
CA THR A 280 -13.35 -5.78 19.60
C THR A 280 -13.51 -7.06 18.82
N GLY A 281 -13.18 -8.20 19.43
CA GLY A 281 -13.49 -9.51 18.84
C GLY A 281 -15.00 -9.72 18.74
N LEU A 282 -15.47 -10.20 17.59
CA LEU A 282 -16.89 -10.43 17.33
C LEU A 282 -17.19 -11.90 17.07
N TYR A 283 -18.39 -12.33 17.47
CA TYR A 283 -18.98 -13.64 17.21
C TYR A 283 -19.92 -13.61 16.00
N PHE A 284 -20.44 -14.76 15.58
CA PHE A 284 -21.13 -15.00 14.33
C PHE A 284 -22.18 -13.94 13.96
N GLU A 285 -23.11 -13.60 14.83
CA GLU A 285 -24.24 -12.72 14.50
C GLU A 285 -23.79 -11.31 14.05
N LYS A 286 -22.92 -10.67 14.83
CA LYS A 286 -22.38 -9.33 14.47
C LYS A 286 -21.40 -9.42 13.32
N LEU A 287 -20.61 -10.50 13.24
CA LEU A 287 -19.67 -10.74 12.17
C LEU A 287 -20.36 -10.93 10.82
N ARG A 288 -21.51 -11.63 10.80
CA ARG A 288 -22.36 -11.82 9.63
C ARG A 288 -22.76 -10.50 8.97
N ASN A 289 -23.20 -9.53 9.75
CA ASN A 289 -23.61 -8.22 9.23
C ASN A 289 -22.45 -7.48 8.58
N ILE A 290 -21.26 -7.48 9.22
CA ILE A 290 -20.05 -6.86 8.67
C ILE A 290 -19.60 -7.56 7.40
N LEU A 291 -19.69 -8.90 7.35
CA LEU A 291 -19.36 -9.67 6.15
C LEU A 291 -20.28 -9.29 4.97
N ILE A 292 -21.60 -9.17 5.21
CA ILE A 292 -22.56 -8.74 4.19
C ILE A 292 -22.19 -7.35 3.66
N GLU A 293 -21.88 -6.40 4.53
CA GLU A 293 -21.47 -5.05 4.15
C GLU A 293 -20.18 -5.05 3.30
N MET A 294 -19.19 -5.86 3.69
CA MET A 294 -17.93 -5.95 2.96
C MET A 294 -18.10 -6.63 1.61
N ALA A 295 -18.93 -7.68 1.53
CA ALA A 295 -19.24 -8.37 0.28
C ALA A 295 -20.03 -7.45 -0.66
N ASP A 296 -21.03 -6.71 -0.17
CA ASP A 296 -21.79 -5.73 -0.94
C ASP A 296 -20.88 -4.67 -1.56
N LYS A 297 -19.91 -4.16 -0.79
CA LYS A 297 -18.90 -3.23 -1.31
C LYS A 297 -18.07 -3.83 -2.44
N LEU A 298 -17.63 -5.08 -2.32
CA LEU A 298 -16.86 -5.75 -3.37
C LEU A 298 -17.71 -6.00 -4.63
N CYS A 299 -18.99 -6.35 -4.47
CA CYS A 299 -19.91 -6.48 -5.60
C CYS A 299 -20.13 -5.15 -6.32
N HIS A 300 -20.28 -4.04 -5.60
CA HIS A 300 -20.33 -2.72 -6.23
C HIS A 300 -19.07 -2.39 -7.02
N GLU A 301 -17.88 -2.77 -6.52
CA GLU A 301 -16.62 -2.58 -7.25
C GLU A 301 -16.54 -3.47 -8.51
N LEU A 302 -17.11 -4.70 -8.49
CA LEU A 302 -17.26 -5.53 -9.70
C LEU A 302 -18.10 -4.83 -10.76
N HIS A 303 -19.29 -4.35 -10.36
CA HIS A 303 -20.22 -3.68 -11.29
C HIS A 303 -19.62 -2.37 -11.84
N GLU A 304 -18.96 -1.58 -11.00
CA GLU A 304 -18.30 -0.32 -11.42
C GLU A 304 -17.21 -0.57 -12.48
N LYS A 305 -16.46 -1.68 -12.33
CA LYS A 305 -15.38 -2.09 -13.24
C LYS A 305 -15.83 -3.01 -14.37
N GLN A 306 -17.11 -3.36 -14.43
CA GLN A 306 -17.67 -4.32 -15.39
C GLN A 306 -16.94 -5.67 -15.40
N LEU A 307 -16.72 -6.24 -14.21
CA LEU A 307 -16.00 -7.49 -14.01
C LEU A 307 -16.92 -8.59 -13.46
N LEU A 308 -16.63 -9.84 -13.84
CA LEU A 308 -17.18 -11.05 -13.27
C LEU A 308 -16.14 -11.78 -12.45
N THR A 309 -16.58 -12.55 -11.45
CA THR A 309 -15.73 -13.43 -10.63
C THR A 309 -16.23 -14.86 -10.68
N ASN A 310 -15.33 -15.82 -10.52
CA ASN A 310 -15.68 -17.25 -10.34
C ASN A 310 -15.04 -17.88 -9.09
N ASN A 311 -14.41 -17.06 -8.25
CA ASN A 311 -13.76 -17.52 -7.04
C ASN A 311 -13.90 -16.49 -5.93
N LEU A 312 -14.16 -16.95 -4.73
CA LEU A 312 -14.07 -16.12 -3.52
C LEU A 312 -13.23 -16.80 -2.43
N THR A 313 -12.59 -15.99 -1.63
CA THR A 313 -11.80 -16.43 -0.48
C THR A 313 -12.16 -15.60 0.74
N LEU A 314 -12.36 -16.27 1.87
CA LEU A 314 -12.60 -15.68 3.17
C LEU A 314 -11.44 -16.05 4.11
N HIS A 315 -10.86 -15.05 4.76
CA HIS A 315 -9.84 -15.22 5.79
C HIS A 315 -10.29 -14.55 7.08
N LEU A 316 -10.23 -15.29 8.19
CA LEU A 316 -10.55 -14.84 9.54
C LEU A 316 -9.30 -14.91 10.40
N SER A 317 -9.06 -13.88 11.23
CA SER A 317 -8.05 -13.94 12.30
C SER A 317 -8.74 -13.78 13.65
N TYR A 318 -8.49 -14.70 14.55
CA TYR A 318 -9.06 -14.71 15.90
C TYR A 318 -8.34 -13.75 16.84
N ASP A 319 -8.99 -13.34 17.93
CA ASP A 319 -8.38 -12.50 18.93
C ASP A 319 -7.36 -13.31 19.76
N LYS A 320 -6.11 -12.85 19.76
CA LYS A 320 -5.00 -13.54 20.47
C LYS A 320 -5.19 -13.64 21.98
N LYS A 321 -6.04 -12.78 22.56
CA LYS A 321 -6.30 -12.80 24.01
C LYS A 321 -7.19 -13.97 24.45
N ALA A 322 -7.87 -14.62 23.53
CA ALA A 322 -8.77 -15.74 23.78
C ALA A 322 -8.12 -17.13 23.59
N ASP A 323 -6.82 -17.19 23.28
CA ASP A 323 -6.16 -18.44 22.86
C ASP A 323 -5.19 -19.00 23.88
N SER A 324 -5.33 -20.29 24.19
CA SER A 324 -4.26 -21.18 24.65
C SER A 324 -3.39 -21.57 23.45
N THR A 325 -2.11 -21.70 23.63
CA THR A 325 -0.99 -21.70 22.69
C THR A 325 -0.95 -22.78 21.57
N SER A 326 -1.97 -23.60 21.38
CA SER A 326 -1.94 -24.77 20.47
C SER A 326 -2.86 -24.69 19.26
N VAL A 327 -3.71 -23.68 19.11
CA VAL A 327 -4.70 -23.59 18.02
C VAL A 327 -4.30 -22.56 16.97
N LYS A 328 -4.50 -22.86 15.68
CA LYS A 328 -4.19 -21.93 14.60
C LYS A 328 -4.86 -20.57 14.83
N PRO A 329 -4.12 -19.45 14.77
CA PRO A 329 -4.68 -18.10 15.06
C PRO A 329 -5.57 -17.56 13.93
N PHE A 330 -5.82 -18.33 12.90
CA PHE A 330 -6.62 -17.95 11.74
C PHE A 330 -7.39 -19.14 11.16
N ALA A 331 -8.45 -18.84 10.43
CA ALA A 331 -9.15 -19.77 9.54
C ALA A 331 -9.28 -19.15 8.15
N HIS A 332 -9.26 -19.96 7.12
CA HIS A 332 -9.50 -19.52 5.76
C HIS A 332 -10.21 -20.60 4.95
N GLY A 333 -10.95 -20.18 3.93
CA GLY A 333 -11.59 -21.05 2.97
C GLY A 333 -11.76 -20.34 1.64
N SER A 334 -11.93 -21.11 0.59
CA SER A 334 -12.15 -20.64 -0.77
C SER A 334 -13.27 -21.44 -1.42
N LYS A 335 -14.02 -20.80 -2.32
CA LYS A 335 -15.10 -21.44 -3.09
C LYS A 335 -15.02 -21.00 -4.54
N SER A 336 -15.09 -21.95 -5.46
CA SER A 336 -15.20 -21.71 -6.91
C SER A 336 -16.63 -21.96 -7.38
N PHE A 337 -17.06 -21.21 -8.39
CA PHE A 337 -18.40 -21.25 -8.96
C PHE A 337 -18.37 -20.74 -10.42
N SER A 338 -19.50 -20.73 -11.12
CA SER A 338 -19.59 -20.13 -12.45
C SER A 338 -19.40 -18.61 -12.40
N TYR A 339 -18.82 -18.00 -13.44
CA TYR A 339 -18.64 -16.56 -13.50
C TYR A 339 -19.94 -15.79 -13.26
N THR A 340 -19.91 -14.85 -12.33
CA THR A 340 -21.08 -14.03 -11.98
C THR A 340 -20.65 -12.68 -11.35
N ASP A 341 -21.52 -11.69 -11.40
CA ASP A 341 -21.47 -10.43 -10.64
C ASP A 341 -22.71 -10.29 -9.73
N GLU A 342 -23.55 -11.31 -9.64
CA GLU A 342 -24.80 -11.27 -8.86
C GLU A 342 -24.50 -11.11 -7.36
N SER A 343 -24.76 -9.91 -6.82
CA SER A 343 -24.43 -9.53 -5.45
C SER A 343 -25.02 -10.49 -4.40
N ASN A 344 -26.27 -10.90 -4.57
CA ASN A 344 -26.94 -11.74 -3.58
C ASN A 344 -26.34 -13.16 -3.54
N LEU A 345 -26.00 -13.71 -4.69
CA LEU A 345 -25.35 -15.02 -4.81
C LEU A 345 -23.93 -15.00 -4.20
N ILE A 346 -23.15 -13.98 -4.50
CA ILE A 346 -21.80 -13.80 -3.93
C ILE A 346 -21.87 -13.67 -2.41
N ILE A 347 -22.82 -12.88 -1.88
CA ILE A 347 -23.02 -12.73 -0.44
C ILE A 347 -23.41 -14.06 0.19
N GLU A 348 -24.32 -14.81 -0.43
CA GLU A 348 -24.73 -16.13 0.05
C GLU A 348 -23.53 -17.09 0.13
N TYR A 349 -22.68 -17.14 -0.89
CA TYR A 349 -21.48 -17.97 -0.89
C TYR A 349 -20.49 -17.57 0.22
N PHE A 350 -20.31 -16.28 0.49
CA PHE A 350 -19.51 -15.85 1.62
C PHE A 350 -20.11 -16.27 2.96
N LEU A 351 -21.43 -16.22 3.11
CA LEU A 351 -22.12 -16.66 4.34
C LEU A 351 -21.99 -18.18 4.55
N GLN A 352 -22.14 -18.96 3.48
CA GLN A 352 -21.93 -20.41 3.53
C GLN A 352 -20.48 -20.73 3.95
N LEU A 353 -19.51 -20.02 3.38
CA LEU A 353 -18.10 -20.22 3.71
C LEU A 353 -17.78 -19.80 5.14
N LEU A 354 -18.37 -18.68 5.62
CA LEU A 354 -18.27 -18.27 7.02
C LEU A 354 -18.75 -19.36 7.96
N ALA A 355 -19.93 -19.94 7.70
CA ALA A 355 -20.49 -21.01 8.53
C ALA A 355 -19.62 -22.29 8.55
N GLN A 356 -18.89 -22.55 7.46
CA GLN A 356 -18.01 -23.72 7.36
C GLN A 356 -16.68 -23.56 8.11
N ILE A 357 -16.08 -22.35 8.10
CA ILE A 357 -14.71 -22.16 8.61
C ILE A 357 -14.64 -21.52 9.98
N LEU A 358 -15.74 -20.88 10.46
CA LEU A 358 -15.76 -20.18 11.73
C LEU A 358 -15.76 -21.16 12.91
N ASP A 359 -14.84 -20.96 13.82
CA ASP A 359 -14.94 -21.54 15.18
C ASP A 359 -15.88 -20.63 16.01
N PRO A 360 -17.09 -21.11 16.37
CA PRO A 360 -18.10 -20.30 17.06
C PRO A 360 -17.70 -19.92 18.49
N THR A 361 -16.71 -20.61 19.06
CA THR A 361 -16.22 -20.37 20.43
C THR A 361 -15.22 -19.24 20.52
N ARG A 362 -14.66 -18.79 19.38
CA ARG A 362 -13.56 -17.84 19.31
C ARG A 362 -13.97 -16.52 18.65
N PRO A 363 -13.72 -15.37 19.30
CA PRO A 363 -14.05 -14.08 18.70
C PRO A 363 -13.08 -13.74 17.57
N VAL A 364 -13.63 -13.30 16.43
CA VAL A 364 -12.87 -12.87 15.26
C VAL A 364 -12.45 -11.42 15.40
N LYS A 365 -11.17 -11.14 15.21
CA LYS A 365 -10.55 -9.81 15.31
C LYS A 365 -10.31 -9.14 13.97
N LYS A 366 -10.12 -9.94 12.91
CA LYS A 366 -9.92 -9.45 11.54
C LYS A 366 -10.62 -10.38 10.56
N LEU A 367 -11.23 -9.78 9.54
CA LEU A 367 -11.74 -10.53 8.39
C LEU A 367 -11.24 -9.88 7.08
N SER A 368 -11.01 -10.71 6.07
CA SER A 368 -10.65 -10.30 4.71
C SER A 368 -11.43 -11.14 3.71
N LEU A 369 -12.07 -10.46 2.77
CA LEU A 369 -12.82 -11.03 1.67
C LEU A 369 -12.06 -10.73 0.38
N THR A 370 -11.96 -11.71 -0.50
CA THR A 370 -11.32 -11.56 -1.81
C THR A 370 -12.22 -12.18 -2.87
N LEU A 371 -12.44 -11.48 -3.97
CA LEU A 371 -13.00 -12.00 -5.22
C LEU A 371 -11.85 -12.17 -6.19
N GLY A 372 -11.63 -13.37 -6.67
CA GLY A 372 -10.51 -13.77 -7.52
C GLY A 372 -10.92 -14.14 -8.93
N HIS A 373 -9.93 -14.41 -9.77
CA HIS A 373 -10.09 -14.79 -11.17
C HIS A 373 -11.00 -13.83 -11.95
N LEU A 374 -10.82 -12.54 -11.76
CA LEU A 374 -11.67 -11.53 -12.37
C LEU A 374 -11.50 -11.51 -13.89
N LYS A 375 -12.63 -11.41 -14.61
CA LYS A 375 -12.65 -11.23 -16.06
C LYS A 375 -13.63 -10.12 -16.45
N PRO A 376 -13.32 -9.34 -17.50
CA PRO A 376 -14.30 -8.43 -18.11
C PRO A 376 -15.55 -9.15 -18.59
N VAL A 377 -16.71 -8.51 -18.44
CA VAL A 377 -18.02 -9.08 -18.82
C VAL A 377 -18.06 -9.47 -20.31
N ASP A 378 -17.45 -8.64 -21.17
CA ASP A 378 -17.39 -8.82 -22.62
C ASP A 378 -16.55 -10.03 -23.09
N LEU A 379 -15.67 -10.54 -22.22
CA LEU A 379 -14.82 -11.71 -22.52
C LEU A 379 -15.46 -13.05 -22.15
N ILE A 380 -16.65 -13.04 -21.54
CA ILE A 380 -17.33 -14.28 -21.14
C ILE A 380 -18.58 -14.46 -22.01
N THR A 381 -18.54 -15.45 -22.86
CA THR A 381 -19.71 -15.91 -23.59
C THR A 381 -20.60 -16.71 -22.64
N THR A 382 -21.75 -16.16 -22.28
CA THR A 382 -22.76 -16.92 -21.53
C THR A 382 -23.32 -17.98 -22.44
N GLN A 383 -23.05 -19.24 -22.14
CA GLN A 383 -23.72 -20.35 -22.82
C GLN A 383 -25.20 -20.34 -22.40
N LEU A 384 -26.08 -20.00 -23.33
CA LEU A 384 -27.51 -20.09 -23.11
C LEU A 384 -27.87 -21.57 -22.98
N ASP A 385 -28.49 -21.95 -21.86
CA ASP A 385 -29.07 -23.26 -21.72
C ASP A 385 -30.42 -23.30 -22.46
N LEU A 386 -30.62 -24.32 -23.31
CA LEU A 386 -31.86 -24.51 -24.06
C LEU A 386 -33.08 -24.69 -23.15
N PHE A 387 -32.88 -25.00 -21.89
CA PHE A 387 -33.92 -25.18 -20.87
C PHE A 387 -33.98 -24.02 -19.87
N ASP A 388 -33.29 -22.90 -20.13
CA ASP A 388 -33.25 -21.78 -19.23
C ASP A 388 -34.65 -21.16 -19.08
N ASN A 389 -35.12 -21.13 -17.84
CA ASN A 389 -36.46 -20.63 -17.54
C ASN A 389 -36.44 -19.09 -17.76
N GLN A 390 -37.33 -18.58 -18.64
CA GLN A 390 -37.53 -17.14 -18.88
C GLN A 390 -37.56 -16.32 -17.59
N LYS A 391 -38.11 -16.87 -16.49
CA LYS A 391 -38.17 -16.26 -15.18
C LYS A 391 -36.79 -16.03 -14.53
N ILE A 392 -35.77 -16.89 -14.81
CA ILE A 392 -34.40 -16.74 -14.30
C ILE A 392 -33.74 -15.60 -15.04
N THR A 393 -33.91 -15.52 -16.35
CA THR A 393 -33.34 -14.45 -17.20
C THR A 393 -33.94 -13.08 -16.86
N GLU A 394 -35.26 -13.00 -16.67
CA GLU A 394 -35.95 -11.77 -16.24
C GLU A 394 -35.51 -11.30 -14.84
N ARG A 395 -35.32 -12.22 -13.89
CA ARG A 395 -34.83 -11.92 -12.56
C ARG A 395 -33.38 -11.40 -12.58
N ALA A 396 -32.51 -12.02 -13.38
CA ALA A 396 -31.12 -11.59 -13.56
C ALA A 396 -31.06 -10.18 -14.16
N SER A 397 -31.83 -9.92 -15.22
CA SER A 397 -31.93 -8.60 -15.85
C SER A 397 -32.46 -7.52 -14.88
N ARG A 398 -33.49 -7.83 -14.10
CA ARG A 398 -34.03 -6.94 -13.07
C ARG A 398 -33.00 -6.62 -11.99
N ASN A 399 -32.24 -7.63 -11.52
CA ASN A 399 -31.18 -7.43 -10.53
C ASN A 399 -30.09 -6.54 -11.09
N GLN A 400 -29.65 -6.76 -12.32
CA GLN A 400 -28.63 -5.93 -12.98
C GLN A 400 -29.06 -4.47 -13.11
N ASN A 401 -30.32 -4.23 -13.52
CA ASN A 401 -30.88 -2.86 -13.60
C ASN A 401 -30.93 -2.18 -12.23
N LEU A 402 -31.29 -2.93 -11.17
CA LEU A 402 -31.29 -2.43 -9.79
C LEU A 402 -29.88 -2.03 -9.32
N GLU A 403 -28.88 -2.88 -9.59
CA GLU A 403 -27.49 -2.60 -9.23
C GLU A 403 -26.96 -1.36 -9.97
N GLN A 404 -27.25 -1.24 -11.28
CA GLN A 404 -26.87 -0.04 -12.05
C GLN A 404 -27.54 1.23 -11.51
N ALA A 405 -28.82 1.17 -11.17
CA ALA A 405 -29.53 2.30 -10.57
C ALA A 405 -28.92 2.69 -9.22
N THR A 406 -28.59 1.71 -8.39
CA THR A 406 -27.93 1.90 -7.09
C THR A 406 -26.55 2.55 -7.25
N LEU A 407 -25.75 2.10 -8.23
CA LEU A 407 -24.46 2.72 -8.56
C LEU A 407 -24.60 4.19 -8.95
N LYS A 408 -25.53 4.51 -9.86
CA LYS A 408 -25.80 5.90 -10.30
C LYS A 408 -26.21 6.80 -9.12
N ILE A 409 -27.04 6.28 -8.20
CA ILE A 409 -27.44 7.03 -7.00
C ILE A 409 -26.22 7.27 -6.10
N LYS A 410 -25.39 6.25 -5.83
CA LYS A 410 -24.19 6.39 -5.00
C LYS A 410 -23.14 7.32 -5.61
N GLN A 411 -22.97 7.30 -6.94
CA GLN A 411 -22.07 8.22 -7.65
C GLN A 411 -22.55 9.67 -7.55
N LYS A 412 -23.87 9.91 -7.70
CA LYS A 412 -24.44 11.26 -7.70
C LYS A 412 -24.58 11.86 -6.30
N TYR A 413 -24.98 11.06 -5.31
CA TYR A 413 -25.36 11.53 -3.99
C TYR A 413 -24.45 11.03 -2.85
N GLY A 414 -23.38 10.29 -3.20
CA GLY A 414 -22.41 9.74 -2.25
C GLY A 414 -22.72 8.31 -1.79
N LYS A 415 -21.70 7.65 -1.27
CA LYS A 415 -21.72 6.21 -0.91
C LYS A 415 -22.77 5.82 0.13
N ASN A 416 -23.23 6.78 0.94
CA ASN A 416 -24.23 6.56 1.99
C ASN A 416 -25.66 6.90 1.55
N ALA A 417 -25.89 7.34 0.31
CA ALA A 417 -27.21 7.74 -0.18
C ALA A 417 -28.19 6.57 -0.24
N ILE A 418 -27.70 5.36 -0.50
CA ILE A 418 -28.48 4.12 -0.48
C ILE A 418 -27.65 2.99 0.10
N LEU A 419 -28.19 2.29 1.11
CA LEU A 419 -27.54 1.20 1.83
C LEU A 419 -28.52 0.05 2.04
N ARG A 420 -27.99 -1.16 2.22
CA ARG A 420 -28.81 -2.31 2.68
C ARG A 420 -29.34 -2.05 4.08
N GLY A 421 -30.54 -2.53 4.39
CA GLY A 421 -31.13 -2.40 5.74
C GLY A 421 -30.24 -2.96 6.85
N THR A 422 -29.43 -3.98 6.56
CA THR A 422 -28.42 -4.54 7.49
C THR A 422 -27.37 -3.52 7.94
N SER A 423 -27.09 -2.47 7.15
CA SER A 423 -26.14 -1.41 7.49
C SER A 423 -26.64 -0.44 8.57
N TYR A 424 -27.87 -0.61 9.03
CA TYR A 424 -28.48 0.15 10.16
C TYR A 424 -28.60 -0.68 11.42
N LEU A 425 -28.22 -1.96 11.41
CA LEU A 425 -28.24 -2.83 12.57
C LEU A 425 -27.06 -2.51 13.51
N GLU A 426 -27.23 -2.87 14.79
CA GLU A 426 -26.18 -2.72 15.79
C GLU A 426 -24.89 -3.47 15.39
N GLY A 427 -23.74 -2.81 15.50
CA GLY A 427 -22.45 -3.34 15.11
C GLY A 427 -22.09 -3.17 13.63
N SER A 428 -22.98 -2.57 12.84
CA SER A 428 -22.71 -2.19 11.44
C SER A 428 -21.63 -1.12 11.35
N THR A 429 -20.78 -1.19 10.33
CA THR A 429 -19.62 -0.29 10.15
C THR A 429 -19.62 0.44 8.81
N MET A 430 -20.53 0.10 7.88
CA MET A 430 -20.50 0.60 6.51
C MET A 430 -20.57 2.11 6.42
N ARG A 431 -21.46 2.74 7.18
CA ARG A 431 -21.69 4.20 7.16
C ARG A 431 -20.43 4.98 7.50
N GLU A 432 -19.71 4.55 8.54
CA GLU A 432 -18.43 5.15 8.93
C GLU A 432 -17.33 4.85 7.94
N ARG A 433 -17.27 3.61 7.44
CA ARG A 433 -16.26 3.18 6.46
C ARG A 433 -16.39 3.92 5.12
N ASN A 434 -17.60 4.26 4.70
CA ASN A 434 -17.82 5.05 3.48
C ASN A 434 -17.29 6.49 3.60
N GLN A 435 -17.07 6.99 4.81
CA GLN A 435 -16.44 8.28 5.10
C GLN A 435 -14.92 8.17 5.28
N GLN A 436 -14.33 7.02 4.97
CA GLN A 436 -12.91 6.77 5.13
C GLN A 436 -12.23 6.58 3.78
N ILE A 437 -10.98 7.01 3.69
CA ILE A 437 -10.05 6.73 2.60
C ILE A 437 -8.93 5.87 3.18
N GLY A 438 -8.67 4.69 2.58
CA GLY A 438 -7.63 3.78 3.06
C GLY A 438 -7.84 3.28 4.50
N GLY A 439 -9.08 3.32 5.04
CA GLY A 439 -9.40 2.93 6.41
C GLY A 439 -9.15 4.02 7.46
N HIS A 440 -8.86 5.24 7.03
CA HIS A 440 -8.69 6.42 7.87
C HIS A 440 -9.69 7.50 7.48
N ARG A 441 -9.91 8.47 8.35
CA ARG A 441 -10.83 9.58 8.09
C ARG A 441 -10.43 10.30 6.80
N ALA A 442 -11.44 10.57 5.93
CA ALA A 442 -11.27 11.34 4.70
C ALA A 442 -10.95 12.81 4.98
#